data_695301724bc1273b24a2e4b1c1433c65
#
_entry.id   695301724bc1273b24a2e4b1c1433c65
#
_cell.length_a   1.000
_cell.length_b   1.000
_cell.length_c   1.000
_cell.angle_alpha   90.00
_cell.angle_beta   90.00
_cell.angle_gamma   90.00
#
_symmetry.space_group_name_H-M   'P 1'
#
loop_
_entity.id
_entity.type
_entity.pdbx_description
1 polymer ?
#
loop_
_entity_poly.entity_id
_entity_poly.type
_entity_poly.pdbx_seq_one_letter_code
_entity_poly.pdbx_strand_id
1 'polypeptide(L)'
;DTSRQFVNSIPDRSTLFQVQTPQGFHSDILTEAYNKALTDPEFFSTDDCGVVKRYMPEIPIKITKGLPFNIKLTYKEDISIIEKLLLP
;
A
#
# COMPACT_ATOMS: atom_id res chain seq x y z
N ASP A 1 13.38 4.62 -17.40
CA ASP A 1 14.42 4.64 -16.38
C ASP A 1 15.15 3.31 -16.36
N THR A 2 16.46 3.36 -16.56
CA THR A 2 17.28 2.14 -16.60
C THR A 2 17.27 1.37 -15.29
N SER A 3 17.00 2.04 -14.15
CA SER A 3 16.94 1.39 -12.85
C SER A 3 15.83 0.34 -12.77
N ARG A 4 14.79 0.42 -13.61
CA ARG A 4 13.70 -0.55 -13.63
C ARG A 4 14.09 -1.90 -14.21
N GLN A 5 15.21 -1.97 -14.93
CA GLN A 5 15.69 -3.19 -15.56
C GLN A 5 16.75 -3.90 -14.73
N PHE A 6 17.22 -3.27 -13.68
CA PHE A 6 18.31 -3.78 -12.86
C PHE A 6 17.93 -3.78 -11.39
N VAL A 7 18.44 -4.77 -10.66
CA VAL A 7 18.27 -4.82 -9.21
C VAL A 7 19.21 -3.80 -8.57
N ASN A 8 18.63 -2.75 -7.96
CA ASN A 8 19.42 -1.69 -7.31
C ASN A 8 19.75 -2.02 -5.86
N SER A 9 18.86 -2.75 -5.18
CA SER A 9 19.07 -3.12 -3.80
C SER A 9 18.28 -4.37 -3.46
N ILE A 10 18.70 -5.08 -2.44
CA ILE A 10 17.99 -6.24 -1.90
C ILE A 10 17.76 -5.98 -0.42
N PRO A 11 16.55 -5.48 -0.05
CA PRO A 11 16.26 -5.22 1.36
C PRO A 11 16.24 -6.50 2.19
N ASP A 12 16.49 -6.35 3.49
CA ASP A 12 16.37 -7.46 4.42
C ASP A 12 14.90 -7.91 4.48
N ARG A 13 14.67 -9.19 4.16
CA ARG A 13 13.30 -9.75 4.14
C ARG A 13 12.58 -9.56 5.46
N SER A 14 13.28 -9.64 6.58
CA SER A 14 12.66 -9.49 7.91
C SER A 14 12.07 -8.10 8.15
N THR A 15 12.46 -7.10 7.35
CA THR A 15 11.95 -5.74 7.46
C THR A 15 10.79 -5.45 6.53
N LEU A 16 10.36 -6.42 5.72
CA LEU A 16 9.36 -6.22 4.69
C LEU A 16 8.03 -6.84 5.07
N PHE A 17 6.95 -6.17 4.70
CA PHE A 17 5.58 -6.66 4.84
C PHE A 17 4.84 -6.46 3.54
N GLN A 18 4.00 -7.44 3.19
CA GLN A 18 3.08 -7.27 2.08
C GLN A 18 1.92 -6.40 2.52
N VAL A 19 1.72 -5.27 1.84
CA VAL A 19 0.65 -4.34 2.16
C VAL A 19 -0.67 -4.86 1.58
N GLN A 20 -1.66 -4.97 2.46
CA GLN A 20 -3.00 -5.43 2.09
C GLN A 20 -4.03 -4.32 2.36
N THR A 21 -5.19 -4.46 1.79
CA THR A 21 -6.37 -3.65 2.14
C THR A 21 -7.23 -4.42 3.15
N PRO A 22 -8.04 -3.73 3.97
CA PRO A 22 -8.22 -2.28 4.01
C PRO A 22 -7.08 -1.55 4.71
N GLN A 23 -7.00 -0.23 4.43
CA GLN A 23 -6.10 0.69 5.11
C GLN A 23 -6.97 1.75 5.80
N GLY A 24 -6.85 1.87 7.11
CA GLY A 24 -7.71 2.76 7.90
C GLY A 24 -6.96 3.98 8.43
N PHE A 25 -7.63 5.13 8.44
CA PHE A 25 -7.07 6.37 8.96
C PHE A 25 -8.16 7.20 9.64
N HIS A 26 -7.76 8.02 10.60
CA HIS A 26 -8.63 9.09 11.04
C HIS A 26 -8.85 10.06 9.88
N SER A 27 -10.09 10.47 9.67
CA SER A 27 -10.46 11.26 8.49
C SER A 27 -9.75 12.62 8.43
N ASP A 28 -9.51 13.26 9.57
CA ASP A 28 -8.79 14.52 9.65
C ASP A 28 -7.33 14.39 9.20
N ILE A 29 -6.68 13.30 9.59
CA ILE A 29 -5.29 13.02 9.19
C ILE A 29 -5.20 12.79 7.69
N LEU A 30 -6.07 11.95 7.16
CA LEU A 30 -6.07 11.64 5.74
C LEU A 30 -6.38 12.88 4.90
N THR A 31 -7.36 13.67 5.32
CA THR A 31 -7.72 14.93 4.65
C THR A 31 -6.55 15.89 4.63
N GLU A 32 -5.87 16.09 5.76
CA GLU A 32 -4.72 16.98 5.82
C GLU A 32 -3.57 16.50 4.95
N ALA A 33 -3.32 15.20 4.94
CA ALA A 33 -2.27 14.62 4.09
C ALA A 33 -2.54 14.89 2.61
N TYR A 34 -3.77 14.70 2.15
CA TYR A 34 -4.14 14.98 0.76
C TYR A 34 -4.13 16.46 0.44
N ASN A 35 -4.52 17.31 1.38
CA ASN A 35 -4.42 18.76 1.17
C ASN A 35 -2.97 19.19 0.94
N LYS A 36 -2.03 18.63 1.68
CA LYS A 36 -0.60 18.89 1.45
C LYS A 36 -0.14 18.31 0.11
N ALA A 37 -0.59 17.10 -0.23
CA ALA A 37 -0.22 16.43 -1.46
C ALA A 37 -0.67 17.22 -2.69
N LEU A 38 -1.88 17.76 -2.68
CA LEU A 38 -2.46 18.49 -3.81
C LEU A 38 -1.75 19.81 -4.09
N THR A 39 -0.97 20.33 -3.14
CA THR A 39 -0.14 21.52 -3.37
C THR A 39 1.26 21.18 -3.87
N ASP A 40 1.62 19.91 -3.93
CA ASP A 40 2.92 19.44 -4.37
C ASP A 40 2.87 19.10 -5.86
N PRO A 41 3.60 19.82 -6.73
CA PRO A 41 3.58 19.53 -8.17
C PRO A 41 4.22 18.18 -8.51
N GLU A 42 4.99 17.59 -7.59
CA GLU A 42 5.62 16.30 -7.78
C GLU A 42 4.86 15.19 -7.05
N PHE A 43 3.58 15.43 -6.72
CA PHE A 43 2.78 14.43 -6.03
C PHE A 43 2.63 13.16 -6.88
N PHE A 44 2.99 12.06 -6.26
CA PHE A 44 2.77 10.71 -6.81
C PHE A 44 2.56 9.76 -5.64
N SER A 45 1.53 8.93 -5.73
CA SER A 45 1.28 7.89 -4.73
C SER A 45 0.49 6.75 -5.34
N THR A 46 0.67 5.56 -4.77
CA THR A 46 -0.05 4.36 -5.16
C THR A 46 -1.13 3.98 -4.16
N ASP A 47 -1.07 4.49 -2.93
CA ASP A 47 -2.05 4.19 -1.88
C ASP A 47 -2.09 5.29 -0.82
N ASP A 48 -3.10 5.20 0.09
CA ASP A 48 -3.30 6.18 1.14
C ASP A 48 -2.16 6.17 2.18
N CYS A 49 -1.63 5.00 2.50
CA CYS A 49 -0.48 4.91 3.41
C CYS A 49 0.72 5.69 2.88
N GLY A 50 0.98 5.62 1.58
CA GLY A 50 2.05 6.37 0.95
C GLY A 50 1.86 7.87 1.06
N VAL A 51 0.63 8.34 0.91
CA VAL A 51 0.31 9.77 1.06
C VAL A 51 0.56 10.24 2.49
N VAL A 52 0.04 9.53 3.49
CA VAL A 52 0.23 9.89 4.89
C VAL A 52 1.70 9.84 5.26
N LYS A 53 2.42 8.81 4.86
CA LYS A 53 3.84 8.68 5.18
C LYS A 53 4.68 9.80 4.59
N ARG A 54 4.37 10.21 3.36
CA ARG A 54 5.14 11.25 2.66
C ARG A 54 4.87 12.64 3.20
N TYR A 55 3.61 12.98 3.45
CA TYR A 55 3.20 14.35 3.79
C TYR A 55 2.98 14.58 5.28
N MET A 56 2.84 13.52 6.04
CA MET A 56 2.71 13.57 7.49
C MET A 56 3.57 12.49 8.15
N PRO A 57 4.91 12.56 7.97
CA PRO A 57 5.80 11.49 8.44
C PRO A 57 5.83 11.33 9.95
N GLU A 58 5.38 12.33 10.71
CA GLU A 58 5.30 12.28 12.18
C GLU A 58 4.15 11.39 12.66
N ILE A 59 3.19 11.08 11.81
CA ILE A 59 2.05 10.23 12.19
C ILE A 59 2.47 8.77 12.06
N PRO A 60 2.40 7.97 13.15
CA PRO A 60 2.74 6.57 13.09
C PRO A 60 1.67 5.77 12.34
N ILE A 61 2.12 4.84 11.52
CA ILE A 61 1.23 3.92 10.80
C ILE A 61 1.41 2.55 11.44
N LYS A 62 0.34 2.08 12.13
CA LYS A 62 0.37 0.80 12.81
C LYS A 62 0.12 -0.33 11.83
N ILE A 63 0.95 -1.36 11.92
CA ILE A 63 0.77 -2.59 11.15
C ILE A 63 -0.10 -3.54 11.96
N THR A 64 -1.19 -4.04 11.34
CA THR A 64 -2.02 -5.08 11.92
C THR A 64 -1.84 -6.37 11.12
N LYS A 65 -1.91 -7.50 11.81
CA LYS A 65 -1.74 -8.79 11.16
C LYS A 65 -2.90 -9.05 10.19
N GLY A 66 -2.55 -9.34 8.94
CA GLY A 66 -3.50 -9.75 7.93
C GLY A 66 -3.50 -11.26 7.73
N LEU A 67 -4.19 -11.70 6.70
CA LEU A 67 -4.25 -13.11 6.31
C LEU A 67 -3.75 -13.29 4.88
N PRO A 68 -3.05 -14.41 4.59
CA PRO A 68 -2.59 -14.68 3.22
C PRO A 68 -3.73 -14.81 2.21
N PHE A 69 -4.94 -15.15 2.68
CA PHE A 69 -6.13 -15.33 1.84
C PHE A 69 -6.81 -14.01 1.49
N ASN A 70 -6.39 -12.90 2.09
CA ASN A 70 -6.92 -11.58 1.76
C ASN A 70 -6.29 -11.09 0.47
N ILE A 71 -6.83 -11.53 -0.66
CA ILE A 71 -6.32 -11.25 -2.00
C ILE A 71 -7.21 -10.20 -2.65
N LYS A 72 -6.58 -9.15 -3.17
CA LYS A 72 -7.29 -8.13 -3.92
C LYS A 72 -7.61 -8.65 -5.32
N LEU A 73 -8.88 -8.61 -5.70
CA LEU A 73 -9.30 -8.95 -7.06
C LEU A 73 -8.90 -7.80 -8.00
N THR A 74 -7.81 -7.97 -8.71
CA THR A 74 -7.23 -6.93 -9.57
C THR A 74 -7.21 -7.35 -11.03
N TYR A 75 -6.85 -8.60 -11.30
CA TYR A 75 -6.72 -9.14 -12.64
C TYR A 75 -7.74 -10.25 -12.88
N LYS A 76 -8.02 -10.52 -14.15
CA LYS A 76 -8.98 -11.57 -14.54
C LYS A 76 -8.56 -12.94 -13.99
N GLU A 77 -7.27 -13.21 -13.95
CA GLU A 77 -6.71 -14.46 -13.43
C GLU A 77 -6.99 -14.65 -11.93
N ASP A 78 -7.18 -13.55 -11.20
CA ASP A 78 -7.45 -13.61 -9.76
C ASP A 78 -8.81 -14.24 -9.45
N ILE A 79 -9.74 -14.20 -10.39
CA ILE A 79 -11.09 -14.76 -10.20
C ILE A 79 -11.01 -16.25 -9.89
N SER A 80 -10.23 -17.01 -10.66
CA SER A 80 -10.11 -18.45 -10.45
C SER A 80 -9.39 -18.79 -9.15
N ILE A 81 -8.42 -17.98 -8.75
CA ILE A 81 -7.71 -18.15 -7.49
C ILE A 81 -8.66 -17.93 -6.32
N ILE A 82 -9.44 -16.84 -6.36
CA ILE A 82 -10.39 -16.51 -5.29
C ILE A 82 -11.51 -17.55 -5.22
N GLU A 83 -12.01 -18.02 -6.35
CA GLU A 83 -13.02 -19.08 -6.37
C GLU A 83 -12.53 -20.33 -5.65
N LYS A 84 -11.28 -20.73 -5.86
CA LYS A 84 -10.70 -21.91 -5.19
C LYS A 84 -10.60 -21.71 -3.69
N LEU A 85 -10.35 -20.49 -3.22
CA LEU A 85 -10.29 -20.19 -1.79
C LEU A 85 -11.66 -20.19 -1.14
N LEU A 86 -12.73 -19.90 -1.88
CA LEU A 86 -14.10 -19.84 -1.38
C LEU A 86 -14.81 -21.17 -1.43
N LEU A 87 -14.37 -22.11 -2.26
CA LEU A 87 -14.99 -23.43 -2.36
C LEU A 87 -14.56 -24.32 -1.20
N PRO A 88 -15.49 -25.13 -0.64
CA PRO A 88 -15.17 -26.06 0.44
C PRO A 88 -14.28 -27.21 -0.01
#